data_5eadecba10f2183c310002aa3c6b8a5b
#
_entry.id   5eadecba10f2183c310002aa3c6b8a5b
#
_cell.length_a   1.000
_cell.length_b   1.000
_cell.length_c   1.000
_cell.angle_alpha   90.00
_cell.angle_beta   90.00
_cell.angle_gamma   90.00
#
_symmetry.space_group_name_H-M   'P 1'
#
loop_
_entity.id
_entity.type
_entity.pdbx_description
1 polymer ?
#
loop_
_entity_poly.entity_id
_entity_poly.type
_entity_poly.pdbx_seq_one_letter_code
_entity_poly.pdbx_strand_id
1 'polypeptide(L)'
;MAQGRNDEPVQQALRALSGQHPGWGFWKLHHRLRKNGLVINHKRTLRIYRALALNLPRRLKKRVPARVKQPLAVPATANSCWSLDFTSDVLTDGRRFRTLNVLDDYNRELLGVEIDFSLPASRVVQTLTRLVDYYGCPAQLRTDNGPEFISARLSEWCEQQGITLHWIQPGKPTQNAYIERFNGSFRRELLDAHLFRSLAHVRQLVEEWRHDYNTQRPHQALNFMTPIEFKQAA
;
A
#
# COMPACT_ATOMS: atom_id res chain seq x y z
N MET A 1 15.76 -11.87 44.11
CA MET A 1 14.96 -12.65 43.13
C MET A 1 14.37 -11.67 42.13
N ALA A 2 14.79 -11.75 40.87
CA ALA A 2 14.22 -10.88 39.84
C ALA A 2 12.75 -11.28 39.63
N GLN A 3 11.82 -10.40 39.93
CA GLN A 3 10.41 -10.59 39.62
C GLN A 3 10.30 -10.89 38.12
N GLY A 4 9.87 -12.11 37.80
CA GLY A 4 9.67 -12.53 36.42
C GLY A 4 8.72 -11.55 35.73
N ARG A 5 9.22 -10.82 34.75
CA ARG A 5 8.40 -9.88 33.97
C ARG A 5 7.26 -10.65 33.34
N ASN A 6 6.02 -10.32 33.69
CA ASN A 6 4.84 -10.93 33.09
C ASN A 6 4.81 -10.64 31.58
N ASP A 7 5.06 -11.66 30.76
CA ASP A 7 5.05 -11.57 29.30
C ASP A 7 3.66 -11.85 28.69
N GLU A 8 2.70 -12.32 29.49
CA GLU A 8 1.37 -12.72 29.03
C GLU A 8 0.61 -11.64 28.25
N PRO A 9 0.53 -10.37 28.71
CA PRO A 9 -0.16 -9.32 27.95
C PRO A 9 0.46 -9.08 26.58
N VAL A 10 1.79 -9.19 26.48
CA VAL A 10 2.52 -9.01 25.22
C VAL A 10 2.29 -10.18 24.27
N GLN A 11 2.23 -11.41 24.80
CA GLN A 11 1.94 -12.60 24.01
C GLN A 11 0.53 -12.54 23.42
N GLN A 12 -0.46 -12.20 24.23
CA GLN A 12 -1.86 -12.07 23.79
C GLN A 12 -2.00 -11.00 22.72
N ALA A 13 -1.42 -9.82 22.94
CA ALA A 13 -1.46 -8.73 21.97
C ALA A 13 -0.73 -9.08 20.65
N LEU A 14 0.42 -9.78 20.70
CA LEU A 14 1.12 -10.25 19.51
C LEU A 14 0.32 -11.28 18.73
N ARG A 15 -0.33 -12.24 19.40
CA ARG A 15 -1.20 -13.25 18.77
C ARG A 15 -2.39 -12.59 18.12
N ALA A 16 -3.08 -11.67 18.80
CA ALA A 16 -4.21 -10.94 18.25
C ALA A 16 -3.82 -10.15 16.99
N LEU A 17 -2.75 -9.35 17.05
CA LEU A 17 -2.28 -8.57 15.93
C LEU A 17 -1.79 -9.42 14.75
N SER A 18 -1.11 -10.53 15.03
CA SER A 18 -0.64 -11.43 13.95
C SER A 18 -1.80 -12.17 13.28
N GLY A 19 -2.86 -12.49 14.03
CA GLY A 19 -4.09 -13.05 13.48
C GLY A 19 -4.85 -12.06 12.59
N GLN A 20 -4.92 -10.79 12.99
CA GLN A 20 -5.54 -9.73 12.20
C GLN A 20 -4.70 -9.36 10.97
N HIS A 21 -3.38 -9.42 11.06
CA HIS A 21 -2.45 -8.99 10.02
C HIS A 21 -1.39 -10.06 9.71
N PRO A 22 -1.74 -11.19 9.09
CA PRO A 22 -0.82 -12.32 8.86
C PRO A 22 0.41 -11.95 8.03
N GLY A 23 0.31 -10.92 7.19
CA GLY A 23 1.40 -10.40 6.35
C GLY A 23 2.36 -9.43 7.06
N TRP A 24 2.15 -9.12 8.36
CA TRP A 24 2.99 -8.18 9.07
C TRP A 24 4.17 -8.89 9.75
N GLY A 25 5.39 -8.43 9.45
CA GLY A 25 6.60 -8.89 10.13
C GLY A 25 6.83 -8.19 11.47
N PHE A 26 7.84 -8.66 12.22
CA PHE A 26 8.19 -8.23 13.55
C PHE A 26 8.11 -6.71 13.80
N TRP A 27 8.75 -5.90 12.95
CA TRP A 27 8.83 -4.45 13.19
C TRP A 27 7.47 -3.76 13.11
N LYS A 28 6.59 -4.17 12.20
CA LYS A 28 5.23 -3.63 12.13
C LYS A 28 4.44 -3.97 13.39
N LEU A 29 4.46 -5.23 13.82
CA LEU A 29 3.79 -5.66 15.04
C LEU A 29 4.35 -4.94 16.27
N HIS A 30 5.67 -4.81 16.39
CA HIS A 30 6.31 -4.10 17.50
C HIS A 30 5.87 -2.62 17.56
N HIS A 31 5.92 -1.91 16.44
CA HIS A 31 5.51 -0.49 16.41
C HIS A 31 4.02 -0.34 16.67
N ARG A 32 3.19 -1.27 16.19
CA ARG A 32 1.76 -1.26 16.47
C ARG A 32 1.45 -1.49 17.95
N LEU A 33 2.13 -2.42 18.60
CA LEU A 33 2.02 -2.63 20.05
C LEU A 33 2.32 -1.35 20.81
N ARG A 34 3.38 -0.64 20.45
CA ARG A 34 3.75 0.63 21.10
C ARG A 34 2.69 1.71 20.91
N LYS A 35 2.09 1.81 19.71
CA LYS A 35 0.97 2.72 19.44
C LYS A 35 -0.27 2.37 20.27
N ASN A 36 -0.49 1.09 20.53
CA ASN A 36 -1.57 0.61 21.41
C ASN A 36 -1.25 0.79 22.91
N GLY A 37 -0.19 1.53 23.27
CA GLY A 37 0.17 1.82 24.66
C GLY A 37 1.11 0.81 25.32
N LEU A 38 1.47 -0.29 24.67
CA LEU A 38 2.42 -1.27 25.19
C LEU A 38 3.88 -0.83 24.92
N VAL A 39 4.40 0.06 25.78
CA VAL A 39 5.78 0.56 25.66
C VAL A 39 6.77 -0.47 26.19
N ILE A 40 7.30 -1.27 25.28
CA ILE A 40 8.25 -2.35 25.60
C ILE A 40 9.50 -2.27 24.72
N ASN A 41 10.62 -2.80 25.24
CA ASN A 41 11.87 -2.87 24.50
C ASN A 41 11.74 -3.90 23.34
N HIS A 42 12.23 -3.55 22.17
CA HIS A 42 12.19 -4.40 20.99
C HIS A 42 12.86 -5.77 21.20
N LYS A 43 13.94 -5.86 22.01
CA LYS A 43 14.60 -7.13 22.34
C LYS A 43 13.66 -8.09 23.08
N ARG A 44 12.87 -7.56 24.03
CA ARG A 44 11.85 -8.36 24.74
C ARG A 44 10.75 -8.80 23.80
N THR A 45 10.21 -7.89 23.00
CA THR A 45 9.19 -8.22 21.98
C THR A 45 9.70 -9.27 21.00
N LEU A 46 10.96 -9.17 20.53
CA LEU A 46 11.54 -10.11 19.59
C LEU A 46 11.70 -11.50 20.18
N ARG A 47 12.09 -11.60 21.46
CA ARG A 47 12.18 -12.89 22.17
C ARG A 47 10.81 -13.57 22.22
N ILE A 48 9.77 -12.83 22.60
CA ILE A 48 8.40 -13.34 22.67
C ILE A 48 7.88 -13.72 21.27
N TYR A 49 8.08 -12.86 20.28
CA TYR A 49 7.70 -13.08 18.88
C TYR A 49 8.27 -14.39 18.32
N ARG A 50 9.56 -14.66 18.62
CA ARG A 50 10.23 -15.91 18.21
C ARG A 50 9.69 -17.14 18.98
N ALA A 51 9.45 -16.99 20.27
CA ALA A 51 8.88 -18.07 21.10
C ALA A 51 7.46 -18.47 20.62
N LEU A 52 6.70 -17.52 20.09
CA LEU A 52 5.38 -17.75 19.50
C LEU A 52 5.43 -18.25 18.04
N ALA A 53 6.61 -18.46 17.48
CA ALA A 53 6.82 -18.89 16.08
C ALA A 53 6.14 -18.02 15.02
N LEU A 54 6.00 -16.71 15.26
CA LEU A 54 5.33 -15.76 14.36
C LEU A 54 6.21 -15.30 13.17
N ASN A 55 7.38 -15.91 12.98
CA ASN A 55 8.29 -15.52 11.90
C ASN A 55 7.66 -15.78 10.54
N LEU A 56 7.63 -14.77 9.70
CA LEU A 56 7.20 -14.92 8.30
C LEU A 56 8.19 -15.82 7.54
N PRO A 57 7.71 -16.69 6.63
CA PRO A 57 8.56 -17.51 5.79
C PRO A 57 9.54 -16.64 4.99
N ARG A 58 10.83 -16.98 5.02
CA ARG A 58 11.84 -16.33 4.19
C ARG A 58 11.73 -16.83 2.76
N ARG A 59 11.38 -15.96 1.82
CA ARG A 59 11.61 -16.25 0.39
C ARG A 59 13.11 -16.17 0.13
N LEU A 60 13.70 -17.26 -0.34
CA LEU A 60 15.09 -17.29 -0.80
C LEU A 60 15.21 -16.31 -1.98
N LYS A 61 16.00 -15.26 -1.82
CA LYS A 61 16.29 -14.33 -2.93
C LYS A 61 17.16 -15.06 -3.95
N LYS A 62 16.68 -15.19 -5.20
CA LYS A 62 17.58 -15.52 -6.31
C LYS A 62 18.65 -14.43 -6.38
N ARG A 63 19.95 -14.83 -6.48
CA ARG A 63 21.03 -13.89 -6.76
C ARG A 63 20.79 -13.28 -8.15
N VAL A 64 20.35 -12.02 -8.17
CA VAL A 64 20.25 -11.22 -9.39
C VAL A 64 21.43 -10.26 -9.36
N PRO A 65 22.13 -10.00 -10.50
CA PRO A 65 23.19 -9.00 -10.57
C PRO A 65 22.75 -7.68 -9.95
N ALA A 66 23.66 -7.01 -9.24
CA ALA A 66 23.37 -5.71 -8.64
C ALA A 66 23.03 -4.70 -9.75
N ARG A 67 21.78 -4.29 -9.81
CA ARG A 67 21.36 -3.19 -10.69
C ARG A 67 21.76 -1.89 -10.03
N VAL A 68 22.30 -0.94 -10.80
CA VAL A 68 22.51 0.43 -10.35
C VAL A 68 21.13 1.01 -10.00
N LYS A 69 20.89 1.19 -8.71
CA LYS A 69 19.65 1.78 -8.20
C LYS A 69 19.80 3.29 -8.30
N GLN A 70 19.09 3.92 -9.22
CA GLN A 70 18.80 5.34 -9.11
C GLN A 70 17.60 5.49 -8.16
N PRO A 71 17.78 6.09 -6.97
CA PRO A 71 16.66 6.31 -6.06
C PRO A 71 15.63 7.21 -6.73
N LEU A 72 14.36 6.85 -6.63
CA LEU A 72 13.29 7.74 -7.04
C LEU A 72 13.28 8.95 -6.09
N ALA A 73 13.25 10.16 -6.64
CA ALA A 73 13.11 11.36 -5.82
C ALA A 73 11.81 11.28 -5.02
N VAL A 74 11.91 11.48 -3.70
CA VAL A 74 10.73 11.56 -2.83
C VAL A 74 10.12 12.93 -3.03
N PRO A 75 8.83 13.07 -3.39
CA PRO A 75 8.16 14.36 -3.45
C PRO A 75 8.26 15.09 -2.11
N ALA A 76 8.33 16.42 -2.14
CA ALA A 76 8.49 17.24 -0.94
C ALA A 76 7.18 17.49 -0.19
N THR A 77 6.05 17.44 -0.89
CA THR A 77 4.71 17.74 -0.33
C THR A 77 3.66 16.78 -0.88
N ALA A 78 2.54 16.68 -0.17
CA ALA A 78 1.36 15.98 -0.66
C ALA A 78 0.87 16.59 -1.98
N ASN A 79 0.25 15.77 -2.81
CA ASN A 79 -0.23 16.14 -4.16
C ASN A 79 0.88 16.60 -5.13
N SER A 80 2.17 16.38 -4.82
CA SER A 80 3.22 16.63 -5.81
C SER A 80 3.18 15.62 -6.95
N CYS A 81 2.96 14.35 -6.62
CA CYS A 81 2.89 13.27 -7.61
C CYS A 81 2.00 12.14 -7.11
N TRP A 82 1.01 11.77 -7.91
CA TRP A 82 0.25 10.54 -7.70
C TRP A 82 0.72 9.44 -8.65
N SER A 83 1.01 8.27 -8.12
CA SER A 83 1.31 7.08 -8.91
C SER A 83 0.06 6.23 -9.10
N LEU A 84 -0.15 5.76 -10.34
CA LEU A 84 -1.28 4.92 -10.73
C LEU A 84 -0.76 3.59 -11.26
N ASP A 85 -1.48 2.51 -10.93
CA ASP A 85 -1.23 1.20 -11.52
C ASP A 85 -2.46 0.30 -11.39
N PHE A 86 -2.53 -0.71 -12.28
CA PHE A 86 -3.56 -1.72 -12.23
C PHE A 86 -3.08 -3.00 -11.55
N THR A 87 -3.97 -3.60 -10.77
CA THR A 87 -3.84 -5.00 -10.38
C THR A 87 -5.08 -5.78 -10.81
N SER A 88 -5.00 -7.09 -10.81
CA SER A 88 -6.15 -7.95 -11.17
C SER A 88 -6.18 -9.17 -10.29
N ASP A 89 -7.41 -9.68 -10.07
CA ASP A 89 -7.66 -10.94 -9.39
C ASP A 89 -8.92 -11.59 -9.95
N VAL A 90 -9.38 -12.69 -9.33
CA VAL A 90 -10.54 -13.44 -9.77
C VAL A 90 -11.55 -13.62 -8.64
N LEU A 91 -12.83 -13.59 -8.98
CA LEU A 91 -13.89 -13.98 -8.08
C LEU A 91 -13.98 -15.51 -7.96
N THR A 92 -14.67 -16.00 -6.94
CA THR A 92 -14.88 -17.46 -6.73
C THR A 92 -15.63 -18.15 -7.88
N ASP A 93 -16.35 -17.38 -8.70
CA ASP A 93 -17.04 -17.85 -9.91
C ASP A 93 -16.14 -17.84 -11.17
N GLY A 94 -14.85 -17.48 -11.02
CA GLY A 94 -13.87 -17.45 -12.09
C GLY A 94 -13.82 -16.15 -12.88
N ARG A 95 -14.73 -15.19 -12.66
CA ARG A 95 -14.69 -13.89 -13.34
C ARG A 95 -13.52 -13.07 -12.85
N ARG A 96 -12.73 -12.56 -13.81
CA ARG A 96 -11.59 -11.69 -13.51
C ARG A 96 -12.08 -10.26 -13.27
N PHE A 97 -11.54 -9.61 -12.24
CA PHE A 97 -11.72 -8.18 -11.99
C PHE A 97 -10.38 -7.45 -11.97
N ARG A 98 -10.44 -6.15 -12.16
CA ARG A 98 -9.27 -5.24 -12.09
C ARG A 98 -9.47 -4.22 -11.00
N THR A 99 -8.36 -3.73 -10.45
CA THR A 99 -8.35 -2.58 -9.56
C THR A 99 -7.43 -1.51 -10.15
N LEU A 100 -7.88 -0.26 -10.17
CA LEU A 100 -7.04 0.91 -10.40
C LEU A 100 -6.65 1.46 -9.04
N ASN A 101 -5.37 1.43 -8.71
CA ASN A 101 -4.82 1.91 -7.45
C ASN A 101 -4.22 3.30 -7.66
N VAL A 102 -4.52 4.25 -6.78
CA VAL A 102 -4.01 5.62 -6.82
C VAL A 102 -3.33 5.94 -5.49
N LEU A 103 -2.03 6.22 -5.54
CA LEU A 103 -1.18 6.44 -4.37
C LEU A 103 -0.54 7.83 -4.43
N ASP A 104 -0.55 8.58 -3.32
CA ASP A 104 0.30 9.77 -3.20
C ASP A 104 1.75 9.34 -2.89
N ASP A 105 2.68 9.75 -3.74
CA ASP A 105 4.09 9.39 -3.63
C ASP A 105 4.79 10.07 -2.45
N TYR A 106 4.27 11.15 -1.90
CA TYR A 106 4.84 11.86 -0.76
C TYR A 106 4.72 11.03 0.53
N ASN A 107 3.50 10.79 0.97
CA ASN A 107 3.20 10.13 2.24
C ASN A 107 2.77 8.67 2.10
N ARG A 108 2.77 8.11 0.89
CA ARG A 108 2.32 6.74 0.59
C ARG A 108 0.83 6.50 0.91
N GLU A 109 0.04 7.56 0.98
CA GLU A 109 -1.40 7.47 1.21
C GLU A 109 -2.10 6.80 0.03
N LEU A 110 -2.88 5.78 0.29
CA LEU A 110 -3.77 5.19 -0.70
C LEU A 110 -4.99 6.08 -0.84
N LEU A 111 -5.01 6.89 -1.90
CA LEU A 111 -6.07 7.86 -2.15
C LEU A 111 -7.36 7.17 -2.56
N GLY A 112 -7.27 6.14 -3.39
CA GLY A 112 -8.43 5.37 -3.82
C GLY A 112 -8.09 4.11 -4.56
N VAL A 113 -9.08 3.22 -4.62
CA VAL A 113 -9.06 1.99 -5.43
C VAL A 113 -10.39 1.89 -6.17
N GLU A 114 -10.35 1.99 -7.50
CA GLU A 114 -11.53 1.71 -8.33
C GLU A 114 -11.54 0.24 -8.74
N ILE A 115 -12.69 -0.43 -8.63
CA ILE A 115 -12.80 -1.88 -8.82
C ILE A 115 -13.93 -2.19 -9.78
N ASP A 116 -13.61 -2.85 -10.89
CA ASP A 116 -14.61 -3.32 -11.85
C ASP A 116 -14.07 -4.49 -12.69
N PHE A 117 -14.93 -5.13 -13.47
CA PHE A 117 -14.55 -6.12 -14.47
C PHE A 117 -13.76 -5.48 -15.63
N SER A 118 -14.08 -4.23 -15.97
CA SER A 118 -13.39 -3.43 -16.98
C SER A 118 -13.18 -2.01 -16.47
N LEU A 119 -11.97 -1.48 -16.68
CA LEU A 119 -11.59 -0.13 -16.29
C LEU A 119 -11.01 0.63 -17.49
N PRO A 120 -11.86 1.03 -18.46
CA PRO A 120 -11.41 1.80 -19.61
C PRO A 120 -10.95 3.21 -19.20
N ALA A 121 -10.26 3.92 -20.09
CA ALA A 121 -9.76 5.28 -19.84
C ALA A 121 -10.83 6.25 -19.33
N SER A 122 -12.08 6.11 -19.78
CA SER A 122 -13.21 6.90 -19.27
C SER A 122 -13.46 6.69 -17.77
N ARG A 123 -13.31 5.45 -17.29
CA ARG A 123 -13.47 5.13 -15.87
C ARG A 123 -12.27 5.62 -15.06
N VAL A 124 -11.07 5.56 -15.64
CA VAL A 124 -9.85 6.13 -15.02
C VAL A 124 -10.06 7.63 -14.80
N VAL A 125 -10.45 8.39 -15.82
CA VAL A 125 -10.73 9.83 -15.73
C VAL A 125 -11.81 10.11 -14.69
N GLN A 126 -12.93 9.40 -14.71
CA GLN A 126 -14.01 9.57 -13.73
C GLN A 126 -13.52 9.34 -12.28
N THR A 127 -12.67 8.35 -12.08
CA THR A 127 -12.09 8.05 -10.76
C THR A 127 -11.15 9.17 -10.32
N LEU A 128 -10.27 9.63 -11.20
CA LEU A 128 -9.34 10.71 -10.91
C LEU A 128 -10.06 12.02 -10.62
N THR A 129 -11.13 12.36 -11.37
CA THR A 129 -11.96 13.55 -11.09
C THR A 129 -12.48 13.53 -9.65
N ARG A 130 -13.08 12.43 -9.21
CA ARG A 130 -13.55 12.29 -7.81
C ARG A 130 -12.44 12.44 -6.78
N LEU A 131 -11.25 11.91 -7.08
CA LEU A 131 -10.11 12.02 -6.17
C LEU A 131 -9.55 13.44 -6.13
N VAL A 132 -9.50 14.14 -7.27
CA VAL A 132 -9.11 15.55 -7.35
C VAL A 132 -10.09 16.44 -6.58
N ASP A 133 -11.38 16.20 -6.70
CA ASP A 133 -12.42 16.95 -5.97
C ASP A 133 -12.25 16.78 -4.44
N TYR A 134 -11.79 15.62 -3.98
CA TYR A 134 -11.66 15.32 -2.55
C TYR A 134 -10.29 15.69 -1.96
N TYR A 135 -9.19 15.38 -2.67
CA TYR A 135 -7.82 15.54 -2.16
C TYR A 135 -7.10 16.78 -2.69
N GLY A 136 -7.65 17.44 -3.69
CA GLY A 136 -6.98 18.49 -4.47
C GLY A 136 -6.23 17.93 -5.68
N CYS A 137 -5.85 18.85 -6.58
CA CYS A 137 -5.21 18.50 -7.84
C CYS A 137 -3.73 18.15 -7.62
N PRO A 138 -3.22 17.01 -8.13
CA PRO A 138 -1.80 16.71 -8.10
C PRO A 138 -1.06 17.52 -9.18
N ALA A 139 0.20 17.87 -8.93
CA ALA A 139 1.05 18.49 -9.95
C ALA A 139 1.40 17.49 -11.07
N GLN A 140 1.52 16.20 -10.72
CA GLN A 140 1.90 15.17 -11.68
C GLN A 140 1.15 13.87 -11.44
N LEU A 141 0.85 13.14 -12.54
CA LEU A 141 0.46 11.74 -12.53
C LEU A 141 1.60 10.88 -13.09
N ARG A 142 1.93 9.80 -12.42
CA ARG A 142 2.91 8.81 -12.89
C ARG A 142 2.22 7.49 -13.15
N THR A 143 2.41 6.95 -14.37
CA THR A 143 1.77 5.72 -14.84
C THR A 143 2.75 4.87 -15.63
N ASP A 144 2.43 3.60 -15.79
CA ASP A 144 3.04 2.79 -16.84
C ASP A 144 2.48 3.17 -18.23
N ASN A 145 2.91 2.42 -19.27
CA ASN A 145 2.47 2.63 -20.65
C ASN A 145 1.25 1.74 -20.99
N GLY A 146 0.37 1.46 -20.03
CA GLY A 146 -0.87 0.74 -20.29
C GLY A 146 -1.78 1.49 -21.28
N PRO A 147 -2.57 0.78 -22.11
CA PRO A 147 -3.41 1.40 -23.13
C PRO A 147 -4.42 2.40 -22.53
N GLU A 148 -4.87 2.20 -21.33
CA GLU A 148 -5.77 3.12 -20.63
C GLU A 148 -5.09 4.43 -20.26
N PHE A 149 -3.77 4.39 -19.97
CA PHE A 149 -2.97 5.54 -19.56
C PHE A 149 -2.36 6.34 -20.71
N ILE A 150 -2.16 5.70 -21.88
CA ILE A 150 -1.69 6.40 -23.11
C ILE A 150 -2.85 6.94 -23.97
N SER A 151 -4.08 6.85 -23.47
CA SER A 151 -5.27 7.29 -24.19
C SER A 151 -5.31 8.83 -24.34
N ALA A 152 -5.77 9.32 -25.48
CA ALA A 152 -6.03 10.75 -25.69
C ALA A 152 -6.94 11.33 -24.61
N ARG A 153 -7.97 10.57 -24.18
CA ARG A 153 -8.92 10.99 -23.16
C ARG A 153 -8.27 11.34 -21.82
N LEU A 154 -7.29 10.54 -21.36
CA LEU A 154 -6.57 10.86 -20.12
C LEU A 154 -5.64 12.04 -20.32
N SER A 155 -4.95 12.11 -21.45
CA SER A 155 -4.04 13.23 -21.76
C SER A 155 -4.77 14.58 -21.82
N GLU A 156 -5.90 14.63 -22.54
CA GLU A 156 -6.77 15.82 -22.62
C GLU A 156 -7.30 16.25 -21.24
N TRP A 157 -7.73 15.28 -20.43
CA TRP A 157 -8.18 15.57 -19.06
C TRP A 157 -7.04 16.12 -18.20
N CYS A 158 -5.84 15.55 -18.27
CA CYS A 158 -4.67 16.05 -17.54
C CYS A 158 -4.32 17.48 -17.97
N GLU A 159 -4.35 17.77 -19.26
CA GLU A 159 -4.10 19.11 -19.80
C GLU A 159 -5.12 20.12 -19.28
N GLN A 160 -6.42 19.79 -19.31
CA GLN A 160 -7.50 20.62 -18.77
C GLN A 160 -7.35 20.90 -17.26
N GLN A 161 -6.80 19.95 -16.50
CA GLN A 161 -6.58 20.09 -15.05
C GLN A 161 -5.21 20.72 -14.72
N GLY A 162 -4.35 21.00 -15.71
CA GLY A 162 -2.99 21.48 -15.48
C GLY A 162 -2.05 20.43 -14.86
N ILE A 163 -2.35 19.14 -15.04
CA ILE A 163 -1.60 18.02 -14.49
C ILE A 163 -0.56 17.53 -15.49
N THR A 164 0.70 17.41 -15.07
CA THR A 164 1.75 16.80 -15.92
C THR A 164 1.62 15.28 -15.90
N LEU A 165 1.34 14.66 -17.05
CA LEU A 165 1.30 13.22 -17.19
C LEU A 165 2.69 12.67 -17.50
N HIS A 166 3.20 11.79 -16.64
CA HIS A 166 4.53 11.21 -16.74
C HIS A 166 4.47 9.69 -16.91
N TRP A 167 4.79 9.22 -18.11
CA TRP A 167 4.91 7.77 -18.38
C TRP A 167 6.30 7.27 -18.01
N ILE A 168 6.37 6.12 -17.33
CA ILE A 168 7.65 5.48 -17.06
C ILE A 168 8.30 5.01 -18.35
N GLN A 169 9.64 5.08 -18.40
CA GLN A 169 10.38 4.58 -19.55
C GLN A 169 10.31 3.05 -19.64
N PRO A 170 10.12 2.48 -20.83
CA PRO A 170 10.16 1.03 -21.01
C PRO A 170 11.45 0.42 -20.42
N GLY A 171 11.31 -0.66 -19.65
CA GLY A 171 12.44 -1.32 -19.01
C GLY A 171 13.00 -0.66 -17.75
N LYS A 172 12.39 0.44 -17.28
CA LYS A 172 12.79 1.10 -16.02
C LYS A 172 11.69 1.04 -14.94
N PRO A 173 11.36 -0.14 -14.41
CA PRO A 173 10.30 -0.30 -13.40
C PRO A 173 10.59 0.49 -12.12
N THR A 174 11.87 0.79 -11.82
CA THR A 174 12.24 1.60 -10.67
C THR A 174 11.60 2.99 -10.67
N GLN A 175 11.17 3.49 -11.82
CA GLN A 175 10.48 4.79 -11.93
C GLN A 175 9.07 4.77 -11.35
N ASN A 176 8.45 3.57 -11.15
CA ASN A 176 7.14 3.40 -10.51
C ASN A 176 7.21 2.61 -9.18
N ALA A 177 8.38 2.66 -8.53
CA ALA A 177 8.68 1.79 -7.39
C ALA A 177 7.73 1.97 -6.18
N TYR A 178 7.10 3.14 -6.01
CA TYR A 178 6.20 3.38 -4.88
C TYR A 178 4.90 2.58 -5.04
N ILE A 179 4.25 2.70 -6.20
CA ILE A 179 3.01 1.95 -6.45
C ILE A 179 3.27 0.44 -6.61
N GLU A 180 4.41 0.03 -7.20
CA GLU A 180 4.81 -1.39 -7.25
C GLU A 180 4.98 -1.98 -5.84
N ARG A 181 5.61 -1.23 -4.94
CA ARG A 181 5.74 -1.63 -3.54
C ARG A 181 4.40 -1.70 -2.82
N PHE A 182 3.53 -0.74 -3.10
CA PHE A 182 2.15 -0.75 -2.61
C PHE A 182 1.41 -1.99 -3.12
N ASN A 183 1.40 -2.25 -4.43
CA ASN A 183 0.74 -3.40 -5.05
C ASN A 183 1.23 -4.73 -4.46
N GLY A 184 2.53 -4.83 -4.18
CA GLY A 184 3.08 -6.00 -3.48
C GLY A 184 2.56 -6.18 -2.05
N SER A 185 2.20 -5.10 -1.35
CA SER A 185 1.55 -5.16 -0.03
C SER A 185 0.06 -5.48 -0.17
N PHE A 186 -0.62 -4.78 -1.06
CA PHE A 186 -2.04 -4.98 -1.39
C PHE A 186 -2.34 -6.43 -1.77
N ARG A 187 -1.49 -7.02 -2.64
CA ARG A 187 -1.63 -8.43 -3.01
C ARG A 187 -1.48 -9.35 -1.80
N ARG A 188 -0.38 -9.25 -1.06
CA ARG A 188 -0.11 -10.18 0.05
C ARG A 188 -1.04 -10.01 1.24
N GLU A 189 -1.44 -8.78 1.54
CA GLU A 189 -2.19 -8.45 2.77
C GLU A 189 -3.70 -8.49 2.54
N LEU A 190 -4.16 -8.40 1.28
CA LEU A 190 -5.58 -8.43 0.93
C LEU A 190 -5.92 -9.48 -0.14
N LEU A 191 -5.36 -9.37 -1.36
CA LEU A 191 -5.82 -10.20 -2.47
C LEU A 191 -5.52 -11.68 -2.25
N ASP A 192 -4.30 -12.03 -1.84
CA ASP A 192 -3.92 -13.42 -1.55
C ASP A 192 -4.50 -13.95 -0.23
N ALA A 193 -5.08 -13.08 0.61
CA ALA A 193 -5.60 -13.45 1.93
C ALA A 193 -7.12 -13.75 1.93
N HIS A 194 -7.83 -13.44 0.84
CA HIS A 194 -9.29 -13.54 0.80
C HIS A 194 -9.79 -14.25 -0.46
N LEU A 195 -10.95 -14.89 -0.34
CA LEU A 195 -11.73 -15.40 -1.47
C LEU A 195 -12.89 -14.44 -1.74
N PHE A 196 -12.97 -13.92 -2.95
CA PHE A 196 -13.92 -12.89 -3.32
C PHE A 196 -15.17 -13.48 -3.96
N ARG A 197 -16.34 -13.23 -3.36
CA ARG A 197 -17.64 -13.76 -3.85
C ARG A 197 -18.31 -12.84 -4.89
N SER A 198 -18.07 -11.54 -4.82
CA SER A 198 -18.67 -10.53 -5.70
C SER A 198 -17.83 -9.25 -5.70
N LEU A 199 -18.03 -8.35 -6.68
CA LEU A 199 -17.42 -7.02 -6.68
C LEU A 199 -17.80 -6.19 -5.44
N ALA A 200 -19.02 -6.32 -4.94
CA ALA A 200 -19.43 -5.63 -3.71
C ALA A 200 -18.61 -6.10 -2.50
N HIS A 201 -18.37 -7.41 -2.40
CA HIS A 201 -17.51 -7.98 -1.35
C HIS A 201 -16.05 -7.51 -1.49
N VAL A 202 -15.52 -7.44 -2.73
CA VAL A 202 -14.17 -6.88 -2.97
C VAL A 202 -14.11 -5.43 -2.50
N ARG A 203 -15.07 -4.59 -2.89
CA ARG A 203 -15.12 -3.16 -2.53
C ARG A 203 -15.16 -2.96 -1.03
N GLN A 204 -15.97 -3.74 -0.32
CA GLN A 204 -16.04 -3.68 1.15
C GLN A 204 -14.67 -3.98 1.79
N LEU A 205 -14.06 -5.13 1.45
CA LEU A 205 -12.77 -5.53 2.02
C LEU A 205 -11.63 -4.57 1.66
N VAL A 206 -11.66 -4.02 0.44
CA VAL A 206 -10.67 -3.02 0.00
C VAL A 206 -10.82 -1.73 0.80
N GLU A 207 -12.03 -1.26 1.08
CA GLU A 207 -12.24 -0.03 1.85
C GLU A 207 -11.83 -0.19 3.32
N GLU A 208 -12.16 -1.32 3.94
CA GLU A 208 -11.71 -1.67 5.29
C GLU A 208 -10.17 -1.71 5.35
N TRP A 209 -9.54 -2.36 4.37
CA TRP A 209 -8.09 -2.45 4.28
C TRP A 209 -7.44 -1.09 3.96
N ARG A 210 -8.04 -0.25 3.10
CA ARG A 210 -7.58 1.11 2.80
C ARG A 210 -7.55 1.97 4.06
N HIS A 211 -8.61 1.90 4.85
CA HIS A 211 -8.67 2.58 6.13
C HIS A 211 -7.53 2.12 7.06
N ASP A 212 -7.35 0.81 7.25
CA ASP A 212 -6.26 0.26 8.06
C ASP A 212 -4.87 0.64 7.51
N TYR A 213 -4.68 0.55 6.19
CA TYR A 213 -3.44 0.91 5.52
C TYR A 213 -3.03 2.36 5.78
N ASN A 214 -3.97 3.29 5.71
CA ASN A 214 -3.72 4.73 5.86
C ASN A 214 -3.61 5.18 7.32
N THR A 215 -4.37 4.54 8.26
CA THR A 215 -4.51 5.04 9.63
C THR A 215 -3.85 4.17 10.69
N GLN A 216 -3.64 2.88 10.42
CA GLN A 216 -3.22 1.91 11.43
C GLN A 216 -1.88 1.24 11.12
N ARG A 217 -1.61 0.98 9.84
CA ARG A 217 -0.47 0.21 9.39
C ARG A 217 0.83 0.99 9.50
N PRO A 218 1.86 0.49 10.26
CA PRO A 218 3.16 1.13 10.30
C PRO A 218 3.93 0.99 8.98
N HIS A 219 4.47 2.09 8.45
CA HIS A 219 5.24 2.14 7.22
C HIS A 219 6.72 2.39 7.50
N GLN A 220 7.58 1.42 7.21
CA GLN A 220 9.02 1.56 7.46
C GLN A 220 9.65 2.76 6.73
N ALA A 221 9.18 3.07 5.51
CA ALA A 221 9.64 4.21 4.74
C ALA A 221 9.22 5.56 5.33
N LEU A 222 8.28 5.58 6.26
CA LEU A 222 7.76 6.74 6.97
C LEU A 222 8.15 6.69 8.46
N ASN A 223 9.29 6.10 8.79
CA ASN A 223 9.74 5.92 10.18
C ASN A 223 8.70 5.22 11.08
N PHE A 224 7.97 4.24 10.51
CA PHE A 224 6.87 3.50 11.14
C PHE A 224 5.65 4.35 11.53
N MET A 225 5.53 5.57 11.02
CA MET A 225 4.28 6.31 11.00
C MET A 225 3.32 5.72 9.97
N THR A 226 2.03 5.97 10.15
CA THR A 226 1.03 5.74 9.11
C THR A 226 1.07 6.87 8.08
N PRO A 227 0.52 6.69 6.86
CA PRO A 227 0.40 7.76 5.88
C PRO A 227 -0.24 9.04 6.43
N ILE A 228 -1.33 8.91 7.18
CA ILE A 228 -2.04 10.06 7.78
C ILE A 228 -1.20 10.74 8.85
N GLU A 229 -0.56 9.99 9.77
CA GLU A 229 0.33 10.58 10.78
C GLU A 229 1.50 11.33 10.14
N PHE A 230 2.08 10.77 9.08
CA PHE A 230 3.18 11.40 8.37
C PHE A 230 2.74 12.72 7.71
N LYS A 231 1.54 12.75 7.11
CA LYS A 231 0.95 13.95 6.53
C LYS A 231 0.66 15.04 7.56
N GLN A 232 0.26 14.65 8.77
CA GLN A 232 -0.03 15.58 9.86
C GLN A 232 1.23 16.12 10.56
N ALA A 233 2.35 15.39 10.47
CA ALA A 233 3.61 15.77 11.12
C ALA A 233 4.51 16.64 10.22
N ALA A 234 4.14 16.86 8.96
CA ALA A 234 4.86 17.64 7.97
C ALA A 234 4.38 19.09 7.92
#